data_7fb8e38e03dbf8a12cbecb727e5309ea
#
_entry.id   7fb8e38e03dbf8a12cbecb727e5309ea
#
_cell.length_a   1.000
_cell.length_b   1.000
_cell.length_c   1.000
_cell.angle_alpha   90.00
_cell.angle_beta   90.00
_cell.angle_gamma   90.00
#
_symmetry.space_group_name_H-M   'P 1'
#
loop_
_entity.id
_entity.type
_entity.pdbx_description
1 polymer ?
#
loop_
_entity_poly.entity_id
_entity_poly.type
_entity_poly.pdbx_seq_one_letter_code
_entity_poly.pdbx_strand_id
1 'polypeptide(L)'
;MEQLGFEGMPRRLYPCTPTRLATWLDCPRRYRMTYLDRPSPPKGPPWGHNSLGASVHNALAGWWRLPLAQRTTAAAGALVDRGWINEGFADETQSVRQRERAIAMVEAYVSLLDPADEPLGVERTVATRTDVIAVSGRIDRLDARPPEPDPAEPGPAEPGPAESGPAESHPAGYGSATAAATELVVVDYKTGRHLLSTDDARGSMALALYALAAGRVLRRPCHRVELHHLPSGQILAWSHTDESLARQLGRAEGIAAECATADEQYRGGLPADRYDEVFPPRLGPGCGWCDYRRHCPEGTAASTPRRPWDGL
;
A
#
# COMPACT_ATOMS: atom_id res chain seq x y z
N MET A 1 30.07 28.77 -13.51
CA MET A 1 30.31 29.07 -12.08
C MET A 1 30.06 27.76 -11.31
N GLU A 2 31.14 27.12 -10.95
CA GLU A 2 31.07 25.93 -10.08
C GLU A 2 30.58 26.40 -8.71
N GLN A 3 29.43 25.87 -8.30
CA GLN A 3 28.90 26.11 -6.96
C GLN A 3 29.73 25.27 -6.00
N LEU A 4 30.64 25.90 -5.28
CA LEU A 4 31.41 25.27 -4.20
C LEU A 4 30.42 24.72 -3.16
N GLY A 5 30.30 23.41 -3.12
CA GLY A 5 29.57 22.73 -2.06
C GLY A 5 30.27 22.99 -0.73
N PHE A 6 29.57 23.56 0.23
CA PHE A 6 30.09 23.69 1.60
C PHE A 6 30.28 22.26 2.17
N GLU A 7 31.52 21.88 2.44
CA GLU A 7 31.82 20.67 3.22
C GLU A 7 31.09 20.79 4.57
N GLY A 8 30.18 19.82 4.85
CA GLY A 8 29.35 19.80 6.05
C GLY A 8 27.86 20.11 5.87
N MET A 9 27.38 20.49 4.67
CA MET A 9 25.94 20.54 4.45
C MET A 9 25.34 19.13 4.42
N PRO A 10 24.24 18.90 5.18
CA PRO A 10 23.57 17.58 5.10
C PRO A 10 23.12 17.33 3.68
N ARG A 11 23.51 16.16 3.13
CA ARG A 11 23.09 15.73 1.80
C ARG A 11 21.57 15.75 1.73
N ARG A 12 20.99 16.46 0.76
CA ARG A 12 19.55 16.51 0.58
C ARG A 12 19.05 15.13 0.19
N LEU A 13 18.27 14.51 1.07
CA LEU A 13 17.66 13.22 0.81
C LEU A 13 16.66 13.33 -0.35
N TYR A 14 16.61 12.30 -1.20
CA TYR A 14 15.63 12.26 -2.28
C TYR A 14 14.24 11.93 -1.71
N PRO A 15 13.25 12.85 -1.83
CA PRO A 15 11.91 12.59 -1.33
C PRO A 15 11.14 11.69 -2.31
N CYS A 16 10.66 10.55 -1.83
CA CYS A 16 9.93 9.60 -2.66
C CYS A 16 8.75 8.96 -1.93
N THR A 17 7.84 8.42 -2.71
CA THR A 17 6.78 7.52 -2.26
C THR A 17 6.90 6.21 -3.02
N PRO A 18 6.40 5.08 -2.50
CA PRO A 18 6.36 3.82 -3.24
C PRO A 18 5.73 3.98 -4.63
N THR A 19 4.64 4.74 -4.74
CA THR A 19 3.96 5.03 -6.01
C THR A 19 4.86 5.80 -6.98
N ARG A 20 5.66 6.75 -6.49
CA ARG A 20 6.59 7.51 -7.33
C ARG A 20 7.67 6.59 -7.92
N LEU A 21 8.23 5.70 -7.09
CA LEU A 21 9.22 4.71 -7.54
C LEU A 21 8.62 3.71 -8.52
N ALA A 22 7.39 3.22 -8.23
CA ALA A 22 6.67 2.33 -9.14
C ALA A 22 6.40 3.01 -10.50
N THR A 23 6.02 4.29 -10.51
CA THR A 23 5.80 5.03 -11.76
C THR A 23 7.06 5.11 -12.62
N TRP A 24 8.24 5.26 -12.00
CA TRP A 24 9.52 5.20 -12.71
C TRP A 24 9.77 3.82 -13.31
N LEU A 25 9.55 2.77 -12.53
CA LEU A 25 9.69 1.40 -13.01
C LEU A 25 8.71 1.06 -14.12
N ASP A 26 7.48 1.58 -14.06
CA ASP A 26 6.48 1.36 -15.10
C ASP A 26 6.86 2.06 -16.40
N CYS A 27 7.23 3.35 -16.33
CA CYS A 27 7.61 4.13 -17.50
C CYS A 27 8.25 5.46 -17.10
N PRO A 28 9.56 5.69 -17.38
CA PRO A 28 10.23 6.95 -17.10
C PRO A 28 9.56 8.16 -17.78
N ARG A 29 9.04 8.02 -19.01
CA ARG A 29 8.28 9.11 -19.68
C ARG A 29 7.02 9.47 -18.90
N ARG A 30 6.25 8.47 -18.43
CA ARG A 30 5.08 8.70 -17.56
C ARG A 30 5.48 9.39 -16.26
N TYR A 31 6.61 8.97 -15.68
CA TYR A 31 7.17 9.60 -14.48
C TYR A 31 7.45 11.09 -14.72
N ARG A 32 8.14 11.45 -15.80
CA ARG A 32 8.41 12.85 -16.15
C ARG A 32 7.12 13.66 -16.27
N MET A 33 6.14 13.17 -17.05
CA MET A 33 4.85 13.84 -17.26
C MET A 33 4.07 14.02 -15.95
N THR A 34 4.21 13.07 -15.01
CA THR A 34 3.49 13.11 -13.72
C THR A 34 4.16 14.07 -12.73
N TYR A 35 5.49 14.01 -12.62
CA TYR A 35 6.22 14.61 -11.51
C TYR A 35 7.07 15.82 -11.86
N LEU A 36 7.47 15.97 -13.12
CA LEU A 36 8.44 16.99 -13.52
C LEU A 36 7.87 18.07 -14.45
N ASP A 37 7.14 17.68 -15.50
CA ASP A 37 6.59 18.63 -16.47
C ASP A 37 5.72 19.70 -15.80
N ARG A 38 5.95 20.97 -16.15
CA ARG A 38 5.15 22.11 -15.65
C ARG A 38 4.83 23.07 -16.80
N PRO A 39 3.54 23.22 -17.18
CA PRO A 39 2.38 22.47 -16.67
C PRO A 39 2.45 20.99 -17.02
N SER A 40 1.91 20.12 -16.15
CA SER A 40 1.78 18.70 -16.49
C SER A 40 0.80 18.53 -17.65
N PRO A 41 1.09 17.63 -18.62
CA PRO A 41 0.13 17.34 -19.67
C PRO A 41 -1.21 16.90 -19.10
N PRO A 42 -2.35 17.26 -19.72
CA PRO A 42 -3.66 16.85 -19.21
C PRO A 42 -3.81 15.34 -19.26
N LYS A 43 -4.26 14.77 -18.16
CA LYS A 43 -4.58 13.35 -18.06
C LYS A 43 -5.80 12.98 -18.89
N GLY A 44 -5.93 11.69 -19.18
CA GLY A 44 -7.16 11.09 -19.68
C GLY A 44 -8.30 11.16 -18.65
N PRO A 45 -9.49 10.68 -19.03
CA PRO A 45 -10.62 10.59 -18.11
C PRO A 45 -10.29 9.67 -16.93
N PRO A 46 -10.98 9.86 -15.77
CA PRO A 46 -10.84 8.98 -14.62
C PRO A 46 -11.13 7.51 -14.98
N TRP A 47 -10.46 6.59 -14.31
CA TRP A 47 -10.67 5.16 -14.48
C TRP A 47 -11.70 4.65 -13.47
N GLY A 48 -12.75 3.97 -13.92
CA GLY A 48 -13.81 3.46 -13.04
C GLY A 48 -13.31 2.50 -11.95
N HIS A 49 -12.27 1.70 -12.23
CA HIS A 49 -11.66 0.85 -11.23
C HIS A 49 -10.94 1.66 -10.13
N ASN A 50 -10.39 2.84 -10.43
CA ASN A 50 -9.82 3.72 -9.43
C ASN A 50 -10.93 4.34 -8.55
N SER A 51 -12.05 4.74 -9.15
CA SER A 51 -13.22 5.29 -8.43
C SER A 51 -13.83 4.25 -7.50
N LEU A 52 -13.99 3.00 -7.98
CA LEU A 52 -14.43 1.86 -7.16
C LEU A 52 -13.47 1.62 -5.99
N GLY A 53 -12.16 1.51 -6.29
CA GLY A 53 -11.15 1.30 -5.26
C GLY A 53 -11.16 2.39 -4.20
N ALA A 54 -11.16 3.66 -4.60
CA ALA A 54 -11.19 4.79 -3.68
C ALA A 54 -12.46 4.82 -2.82
N SER A 55 -13.63 4.50 -3.41
CA SER A 55 -14.89 4.42 -2.66
C SER A 55 -14.85 3.33 -1.58
N VAL A 56 -14.28 2.16 -1.90
CA VAL A 56 -14.13 1.05 -0.96
C VAL A 56 -13.14 1.39 0.16
N HIS A 57 -11.95 1.92 -0.17
CA HIS A 57 -10.96 2.31 0.84
C HIS A 57 -11.50 3.37 1.80
N ASN A 58 -12.20 4.39 1.25
CA ASN A 58 -12.82 5.43 2.06
C ASN A 58 -13.91 4.87 2.99
N ALA A 59 -14.72 3.90 2.52
CA ALA A 59 -15.76 3.27 3.32
C ALA A 59 -15.17 2.44 4.45
N LEU A 60 -14.14 1.63 4.19
CA LEU A 60 -13.44 0.84 5.21
C LEU A 60 -12.77 1.75 6.24
N ALA A 61 -12.12 2.82 5.80
CA ALA A 61 -11.54 3.80 6.69
C ALA A 61 -12.61 4.50 7.55
N GLY A 62 -13.75 4.82 6.96
CA GLY A 62 -14.90 5.38 7.68
C GLY A 62 -15.46 4.42 8.71
N TRP A 63 -15.58 3.13 8.38
CA TRP A 63 -16.12 2.10 9.26
C TRP A 63 -15.29 1.92 10.52
N TRP A 64 -13.97 1.85 10.41
CA TRP A 64 -13.08 1.78 11.57
C TRP A 64 -13.14 3.00 12.49
N ARG A 65 -13.57 4.16 11.97
CA ARG A 65 -13.74 5.40 12.75
C ARG A 65 -15.09 5.51 13.44
N LEU A 66 -16.02 4.61 13.14
CA LEU A 66 -17.31 4.57 13.83
C LEU A 66 -17.14 4.12 15.28
N PRO A 67 -18.00 4.61 16.20
CA PRO A 67 -18.14 4.00 17.52
C PRO A 67 -18.44 2.51 17.41
N LEU A 68 -17.92 1.69 18.33
CA LEU A 68 -18.06 0.22 18.29
C LEU A 68 -19.51 -0.23 18.03
N ALA A 69 -20.48 0.34 18.74
CA ALA A 69 -21.90 -0.01 18.57
C ALA A 69 -22.46 0.27 17.16
N GLN A 70 -21.77 1.04 16.34
CA GLN A 70 -22.16 1.38 14.97
C GLN A 70 -21.35 0.63 13.91
N ARG A 71 -20.36 -0.15 14.28
CA ARG A 71 -19.53 -0.95 13.36
C ARG A 71 -20.30 -2.20 12.90
N THR A 72 -21.37 -1.99 12.15
CA THR A 72 -22.17 -3.06 11.55
C THR A 72 -21.86 -3.23 10.07
N THR A 73 -22.22 -4.37 9.50
CA THR A 73 -22.10 -4.61 8.04
C THR A 73 -22.93 -3.62 7.25
N ALA A 74 -24.18 -3.36 7.67
CA ALA A 74 -25.05 -2.37 7.03
C ALA A 74 -24.46 -0.95 7.08
N ALA A 75 -23.78 -0.56 8.16
CA ALA A 75 -23.12 0.74 8.24
C ALA A 75 -21.95 0.83 7.23
N ALA A 76 -21.24 -0.27 7.01
CA ALA A 76 -20.17 -0.33 6.02
C ALA A 76 -20.71 -0.15 4.59
N GLY A 77 -21.78 -0.85 4.23
CA GLY A 77 -22.48 -0.67 2.95
C GLY A 77 -23.00 0.76 2.76
N ALA A 78 -23.59 1.34 3.78
CA ALA A 78 -24.07 2.73 3.75
C ALA A 78 -22.93 3.76 3.58
N LEU A 79 -21.71 3.46 4.05
CA LEU A 79 -20.54 4.30 3.82
C LEU A 79 -20.09 4.27 2.34
N VAL A 80 -20.13 3.10 1.70
CA VAL A 80 -19.89 3.01 0.25
C VAL A 80 -20.90 3.82 -0.52
N ASP A 81 -22.20 3.63 -0.22
CA ASP A 81 -23.30 4.31 -0.94
C ASP A 81 -23.19 5.84 -0.86
N ARG A 82 -22.99 6.37 0.33
CA ARG A 82 -22.83 7.82 0.55
C ARG A 82 -21.56 8.41 -0.05
N GLY A 83 -20.48 7.63 -0.06
CA GLY A 83 -19.17 8.05 -0.54
C GLY A 83 -18.84 7.60 -1.96
N TRP A 84 -19.85 7.16 -2.74
CA TRP A 84 -19.62 6.65 -4.08
C TRP A 84 -19.06 7.70 -5.03
N ILE A 85 -17.96 7.40 -5.67
CA ILE A 85 -17.31 8.24 -6.68
C ILE A 85 -17.83 7.79 -8.03
N ASN A 86 -18.71 8.60 -8.63
CA ASN A 86 -19.41 8.29 -9.88
C ASN A 86 -18.62 8.78 -11.11
N GLU A 87 -17.37 8.33 -11.28
CA GLU A 87 -16.50 8.72 -12.39
C GLU A 87 -15.90 7.52 -13.08
N GLY A 88 -15.71 7.60 -14.40
CA GLY A 88 -15.04 6.57 -15.19
C GLY A 88 -15.89 5.35 -15.52
N PHE A 89 -17.20 5.41 -15.33
CA PHE A 89 -18.17 4.40 -15.76
C PHE A 89 -18.73 4.75 -17.14
N ALA A 90 -19.25 3.74 -17.85
CA ALA A 90 -19.82 3.93 -19.18
C ALA A 90 -21.12 4.75 -19.16
N ASP A 91 -21.94 4.48 -18.16
CA ASP A 91 -23.25 5.07 -17.94
C ASP A 91 -23.69 4.89 -16.47
N GLU A 92 -24.82 5.47 -16.11
CA GLU A 92 -25.40 5.36 -14.77
C GLU A 92 -25.75 3.91 -14.41
N THR A 93 -26.20 3.12 -15.37
CA THR A 93 -26.54 1.70 -15.14
C THR A 93 -25.33 0.90 -14.73
N GLN A 94 -24.19 1.14 -15.37
CA GLN A 94 -22.93 0.49 -14.98
C GLN A 94 -22.46 0.97 -13.63
N SER A 95 -22.54 2.29 -13.37
CA SER A 95 -22.14 2.87 -12.09
C SER A 95 -22.96 2.28 -10.93
N VAL A 96 -24.26 2.18 -11.07
CA VAL A 96 -25.16 1.57 -10.05
C VAL A 96 -24.76 0.12 -9.78
N ARG A 97 -24.57 -0.69 -10.82
CA ARG A 97 -24.13 -2.10 -10.65
C ARG A 97 -22.78 -2.20 -9.94
N GLN A 98 -21.81 -1.33 -10.24
CA GLN A 98 -20.51 -1.37 -9.61
C GLN A 98 -20.59 -0.88 -8.17
N ARG A 99 -21.45 0.09 -7.85
CA ARG A 99 -21.74 0.52 -6.48
C ARG A 99 -22.34 -0.61 -5.66
N GLU A 100 -23.36 -1.30 -6.16
CA GLU A 100 -23.98 -2.46 -5.49
C GLU A 100 -22.97 -3.56 -5.22
N ARG A 101 -22.10 -3.84 -6.21
CA ARG A 101 -21.01 -4.79 -6.04
C ARG A 101 -20.01 -4.35 -4.97
N ALA A 102 -19.66 -3.07 -4.92
CA ALA A 102 -18.75 -2.52 -3.90
C ALA A 102 -19.37 -2.59 -2.50
N ILE A 103 -20.69 -2.33 -2.37
CA ILE A 103 -21.42 -2.49 -1.12
C ILE A 103 -21.33 -3.94 -0.65
N ALA A 104 -21.72 -4.89 -1.49
CA ALA A 104 -21.68 -6.32 -1.14
C ALA A 104 -20.26 -6.78 -0.77
N MET A 105 -19.25 -6.30 -1.50
CA MET A 105 -17.83 -6.61 -1.22
C MET A 105 -17.40 -6.12 0.16
N VAL A 106 -17.72 -4.88 0.53
CA VAL A 106 -17.36 -4.29 1.81
C VAL A 106 -18.13 -4.95 2.95
N GLU A 107 -19.43 -5.19 2.79
CA GLU A 107 -20.25 -5.90 3.77
C GLU A 107 -19.74 -7.33 4.05
N ALA A 108 -19.42 -8.07 2.98
CA ALA A 108 -18.83 -9.40 3.11
C ALA A 108 -17.48 -9.36 3.84
N TYR A 109 -16.63 -8.39 3.51
CA TYR A 109 -15.33 -8.26 4.15
C TYR A 109 -15.45 -7.92 5.64
N VAL A 110 -16.24 -6.92 6.01
CA VAL A 110 -16.36 -6.51 7.42
C VAL A 110 -17.08 -7.55 8.26
N SER A 111 -17.89 -8.46 7.67
CA SER A 111 -18.51 -9.57 8.40
C SER A 111 -17.49 -10.60 8.91
N LEU A 112 -16.27 -10.60 8.35
CA LEU A 112 -15.17 -11.47 8.77
C LEU A 112 -14.29 -10.85 9.86
N LEU A 113 -14.51 -9.58 10.19
CA LEU A 113 -13.71 -8.83 11.16
C LEU A 113 -14.39 -8.84 12.53
N ASP A 114 -13.57 -8.77 13.59
CA ASP A 114 -14.11 -8.43 14.91
C ASP A 114 -14.29 -6.90 14.98
N PRO A 115 -15.53 -6.40 15.16
CA PRO A 115 -15.76 -4.96 15.30
C PRO A 115 -15.05 -4.34 16.51
N ALA A 116 -14.70 -5.15 17.52
CA ALA A 116 -14.00 -4.70 18.71
C ALA A 116 -12.50 -4.50 18.50
N ASP A 117 -11.95 -4.99 17.40
CA ASP A 117 -10.57 -4.71 17.04
C ASP A 117 -10.32 -3.20 16.92
N GLU A 118 -9.19 -2.75 17.44
CA GLU A 118 -8.77 -1.33 17.38
C GLU A 118 -7.46 -1.21 16.61
N PRO A 119 -7.53 -0.95 15.29
CA PRO A 119 -6.34 -0.70 14.50
C PRO A 119 -5.51 0.47 15.07
N LEU A 120 -4.18 0.32 15.11
CA LEU A 120 -3.27 1.41 15.50
C LEU A 120 -3.30 2.60 14.53
N GLY A 121 -3.79 2.37 13.32
CA GLY A 121 -3.96 3.41 12.33
C GLY A 121 -4.77 2.95 11.13
N VAL A 122 -5.59 3.87 10.64
CA VAL A 122 -6.39 3.72 9.42
C VAL A 122 -6.09 4.91 8.52
N GLU A 123 -5.76 4.66 7.25
CA GLU A 123 -5.28 5.69 6.32
C GLU A 123 -4.12 6.50 6.95
N ARG A 124 -3.23 5.77 7.62
CA ARG A 124 -2.17 6.39 8.40
C ARG A 124 -0.97 6.73 7.52
N THR A 125 -0.58 8.01 7.55
CA THR A 125 0.68 8.43 6.93
C THR A 125 1.86 7.98 7.80
N VAL A 126 2.81 7.31 7.16
CA VAL A 126 4.10 6.93 7.74
C VAL A 126 5.22 7.52 6.92
N ALA A 127 6.32 7.84 7.59
CA ALA A 127 7.53 8.33 6.92
C ALA A 127 8.77 7.78 7.62
N THR A 128 9.81 7.54 6.81
CA THR A 128 11.13 7.14 7.30
C THR A 128 12.21 7.73 6.40
N ARG A 129 13.42 7.76 6.89
CA ARG A 129 14.58 8.21 6.12
C ARG A 129 15.74 7.25 6.26
N THR A 130 16.56 7.20 5.23
CA THR A 130 17.89 6.62 5.23
C THR A 130 18.91 7.72 4.97
N ASP A 131 20.15 7.36 4.67
CA ASP A 131 21.18 8.33 4.25
C ASP A 131 20.99 8.78 2.79
N VAL A 132 20.10 8.13 2.05
CA VAL A 132 19.88 8.35 0.60
C VAL A 132 18.50 8.94 0.31
N ILE A 133 17.46 8.37 0.92
CA ILE A 133 16.05 8.69 0.62
C ILE A 133 15.25 9.10 1.84
N ALA A 134 14.23 9.92 1.61
CA ALA A 134 13.13 10.19 2.53
C ALA A 134 11.85 9.59 1.94
N VAL A 135 11.40 8.47 2.52
CA VAL A 135 10.20 7.75 2.06
C VAL A 135 9.00 8.19 2.89
N SER A 136 7.90 8.46 2.23
CA SER A 136 6.60 8.63 2.88
C SER A 136 5.52 7.86 2.13
N GLY A 137 4.47 7.48 2.84
CA GLY A 137 3.34 6.82 2.23
C GLY A 137 2.18 6.70 3.20
N ARG A 138 1.07 6.14 2.72
CA ARG A 138 -0.15 5.96 3.49
C ARG A 138 -0.50 4.48 3.54
N ILE A 139 -0.63 3.96 4.74
CA ILE A 139 -1.03 2.58 5.03
C ILE A 139 -2.54 2.57 5.18
N ASP A 140 -3.23 1.64 4.52
CA ASP A 140 -4.69 1.52 4.61
C ASP A 140 -5.12 1.17 6.03
N ARG A 141 -4.48 0.13 6.62
CA ARG A 141 -4.69 -0.26 8.02
C ARG A 141 -3.39 -0.76 8.64
N LEU A 142 -3.13 -0.38 9.87
CA LEU A 142 -2.01 -0.84 10.68
C LEU A 142 -2.56 -1.45 11.98
N ASP A 143 -2.30 -2.71 12.19
CA ASP A 143 -2.74 -3.46 13.36
C ASP A 143 -1.58 -3.71 14.33
N ALA A 144 -1.93 -4.04 15.58
CA ALA A 144 -1.04 -4.69 16.54
C ALA A 144 -1.65 -6.01 16.94
N ARG A 145 -0.97 -7.10 16.63
CA ARG A 145 -1.46 -8.44 16.90
C ARG A 145 -0.44 -9.25 17.70
N PRO A 146 -0.85 -10.26 18.48
CA PRO A 146 0.08 -11.24 19.00
C PRO A 146 0.89 -11.83 17.83
N PRO A 147 2.19 -12.12 18.01
CA PRO A 147 2.96 -12.81 16.99
C PRO A 147 2.32 -14.18 16.71
N GLU A 148 2.27 -14.58 15.46
CA GLU A 148 1.85 -15.95 15.14
C GLU A 148 2.89 -16.92 15.72
N PRO A 149 2.43 -18.04 16.33
CA PRO A 149 3.36 -19.06 16.77
C PRO A 149 4.19 -19.55 15.58
N ASP A 150 5.50 -19.65 15.78
CA ASP A 150 6.38 -20.22 14.76
C ASP A 150 5.91 -21.66 14.46
N PRO A 151 5.58 -22.01 13.21
CA PRO A 151 5.17 -23.37 12.87
C PRO A 151 6.23 -24.44 13.20
N ALA A 152 7.45 -24.04 13.55
CA ALA A 152 8.51 -24.93 14.03
C ALA A 152 8.53 -25.10 15.56
N GLU A 153 7.79 -24.29 16.34
CA GLU A 153 7.66 -24.52 17.78
C GLU A 153 6.55 -25.55 18.05
N PRO A 154 6.88 -26.68 18.71
CA PRO A 154 5.85 -27.60 19.17
C PRO A 154 4.98 -26.85 20.17
N GLY A 155 3.67 -26.81 19.90
CA GLY A 155 2.68 -26.21 20.81
C GLY A 155 2.88 -26.67 22.26
N PRO A 156 2.45 -25.88 23.27
CA PRO A 156 2.58 -26.27 24.65
C PRO A 156 1.96 -27.67 24.83
N ALA A 157 2.75 -28.60 25.36
CA ALA A 157 2.30 -29.96 25.62
C ALA A 157 1.02 -29.87 26.46
N GLU A 158 -0.03 -30.58 26.01
CA GLU A 158 -1.25 -30.70 26.81
C GLU A 158 -0.88 -31.18 28.23
N PRO A 159 -1.38 -30.53 29.29
CA PRO A 159 -1.09 -30.97 30.63
C PRO A 159 -1.65 -32.39 30.80
N GLY A 160 -0.76 -33.33 31.01
CA GLY A 160 -1.13 -34.71 31.36
C GLY A 160 -2.06 -34.73 32.58
N PRO A 161 -2.82 -35.83 32.79
CA PRO A 161 -3.79 -35.92 33.87
C PRO A 161 -3.12 -35.61 35.21
N ALA A 162 -3.64 -34.59 35.92
CA ALA A 162 -3.13 -34.15 37.22
C ALA A 162 -3.28 -35.25 38.26
N GLU A 163 -2.15 -35.73 38.78
CA GLU A 163 -2.16 -36.49 40.03
C GLU A 163 -2.50 -35.54 41.19
N SER A 164 -3.55 -35.88 41.91
CA SER A 164 -4.08 -35.15 43.04
C SER A 164 -3.15 -35.30 44.28
N GLY A 165 -2.28 -34.30 44.50
CA GLY A 165 -1.51 -34.10 45.73
C GLY A 165 -2.13 -32.97 46.57
N PRO A 166 -1.95 -32.95 47.91
CA PRO A 166 -2.64 -32.00 48.78
C PRO A 166 -2.15 -30.55 48.57
N ALA A 167 -3.12 -29.62 48.54
CA ALA A 167 -2.95 -28.20 48.34
C ALA A 167 -2.18 -27.53 49.47
N GLU A 168 -0.96 -27.07 49.22
CA GLU A 168 -0.31 -26.08 50.03
C GLU A 168 -0.63 -24.66 49.50
N SER A 169 -1.27 -23.89 50.37
CA SER A 169 -1.67 -22.50 50.10
C SER A 169 -0.44 -21.58 50.09
N HIS A 170 0.01 -21.16 48.92
CA HIS A 170 0.95 -20.05 48.78
C HIS A 170 0.20 -18.76 48.43
N PRO A 171 0.56 -17.61 49.00
CA PRO A 171 -0.11 -16.34 48.72
C PRO A 171 0.13 -15.93 47.29
N ALA A 172 -0.96 -15.55 46.60
CA ALA A 172 -0.93 -15.03 45.24
C ALA A 172 -0.02 -13.82 45.11
N GLY A 173 1.19 -14.04 44.60
CA GLY A 173 2.02 -12.97 44.06
C GLY A 173 1.31 -12.40 42.83
N TYR A 174 1.03 -11.09 42.85
CA TYR A 174 0.63 -10.34 41.68
C TYR A 174 1.76 -10.42 40.63
N GLY A 175 1.72 -11.47 39.82
CA GLY A 175 2.52 -11.55 38.62
C GLY A 175 1.98 -10.49 37.67
N SER A 176 2.78 -9.44 37.46
CA SER A 176 2.59 -8.51 36.36
C SER A 176 2.49 -9.35 35.08
N ALA A 177 1.30 -9.42 34.48
CA ALA A 177 1.14 -9.98 33.15
C ALA A 177 2.06 -9.16 32.23
N THR A 178 3.18 -9.74 31.84
CA THR A 178 4.01 -9.18 30.77
C THR A 178 3.09 -9.00 29.59
N ALA A 179 2.84 -7.75 29.20
CA ALA A 179 2.09 -7.42 28.01
C ALA A 179 2.67 -8.25 26.86
N ALA A 180 1.89 -9.21 26.36
CA ALA A 180 2.34 -10.10 25.30
C ALA A 180 2.93 -9.23 24.19
N ALA A 181 4.17 -9.54 23.80
CA ALA A 181 4.85 -8.79 22.75
C ALA A 181 3.96 -8.83 21.51
N THR A 182 3.43 -7.67 21.08
CA THR A 182 2.61 -7.57 19.88
C THR A 182 3.47 -7.08 18.73
N GLU A 183 3.32 -7.68 17.56
CA GLU A 183 3.94 -7.22 16.32
C GLU A 183 3.01 -6.27 15.55
N LEU A 184 3.60 -5.42 14.72
CA LEU A 184 2.84 -4.57 13.81
C LEU A 184 2.55 -5.34 12.53
N VAL A 185 1.32 -5.18 12.01
CA VAL A 185 0.88 -5.78 10.75
C VAL A 185 0.40 -4.67 9.82
N VAL A 186 1.02 -4.58 8.65
CA VAL A 186 0.59 -3.67 7.58
C VAL A 186 -0.45 -4.38 6.73
N VAL A 187 -1.63 -3.80 6.61
CA VAL A 187 -2.72 -4.32 5.78
C VAL A 187 -2.97 -3.36 4.62
N ASP A 188 -3.10 -3.91 3.43
CA ASP A 188 -3.42 -3.19 2.19
C ASP A 188 -4.60 -3.88 1.50
N TYR A 189 -5.62 -3.08 1.16
CA TYR A 189 -6.84 -3.57 0.54
C TYR A 189 -6.73 -3.63 -0.98
N LYS A 190 -7.18 -4.72 -1.58
CA LYS A 190 -7.21 -4.93 -3.02
C LYS A 190 -8.63 -5.20 -3.51
N THR A 191 -9.08 -4.37 -4.44
CA THR A 191 -10.44 -4.42 -5.01
C THR A 191 -10.49 -4.91 -6.46
N GLY A 192 -9.30 -5.12 -7.07
CA GLY A 192 -9.16 -5.59 -8.44
C GLY A 192 -9.64 -7.03 -8.62
N ARG A 193 -9.89 -7.42 -9.87
CA ARG A 193 -10.33 -8.80 -10.20
C ARG A 193 -9.18 -9.82 -10.28
N HIS A 194 -7.96 -9.33 -10.38
CA HIS A 194 -6.80 -10.20 -10.50
C HIS A 194 -6.60 -10.96 -9.19
N LEU A 195 -6.58 -12.30 -9.28
CA LEU A 195 -6.27 -13.13 -8.12
C LEU A 195 -4.81 -12.92 -7.74
N LEU A 196 -4.61 -12.64 -6.47
CA LEU A 196 -3.30 -12.42 -5.89
C LEU A 196 -2.71 -13.72 -5.35
N SER A 197 -1.42 -13.73 -5.15
CA SER A 197 -0.65 -14.80 -4.52
C SER A 197 0.17 -14.27 -3.34
N THR A 198 0.68 -15.16 -2.52
CA THR A 198 1.62 -14.78 -1.45
C THR A 198 2.87 -14.09 -2.01
N ASP A 199 3.27 -14.42 -3.24
CA ASP A 199 4.39 -13.76 -3.91
C ASP A 199 4.13 -12.27 -4.20
N ASP A 200 2.88 -11.87 -4.39
CA ASP A 200 2.50 -10.46 -4.53
C ASP A 200 2.74 -9.69 -3.23
N ALA A 201 2.41 -10.28 -2.08
CA ALA A 201 2.71 -9.70 -0.78
C ALA A 201 4.24 -9.65 -0.52
N ARG A 202 4.94 -10.77 -0.77
CA ARG A 202 6.39 -10.90 -0.61
C ARG A 202 7.18 -9.93 -1.50
N GLY A 203 6.77 -9.79 -2.74
CA GLY A 203 7.43 -8.96 -3.75
C GLY A 203 7.12 -7.47 -3.67
N SER A 204 6.12 -7.08 -2.88
CA SER A 204 5.65 -5.70 -2.79
C SER A 204 6.66 -4.78 -2.09
N MET A 205 7.40 -4.02 -2.88
CA MET A 205 8.28 -2.96 -2.35
C MET A 205 7.50 -1.94 -1.51
N ALA A 206 6.27 -1.63 -1.89
CA ALA A 206 5.44 -0.67 -1.16
C ALA A 206 5.15 -1.16 0.26
N LEU A 207 4.69 -2.41 0.42
CA LEU A 207 4.40 -3.00 1.72
C LEU A 207 5.66 -3.11 2.59
N ALA A 208 6.79 -3.53 2.02
CA ALA A 208 8.06 -3.59 2.74
C ALA A 208 8.51 -2.21 3.24
N LEU A 209 8.38 -1.16 2.41
CA LEU A 209 8.69 0.21 2.83
C LEU A 209 7.72 0.73 3.90
N TYR A 210 6.45 0.36 3.84
CA TYR A 210 5.48 0.69 4.89
C TYR A 210 5.78 -0.02 6.20
N ALA A 211 6.15 -1.31 6.15
CA ALA A 211 6.58 -2.06 7.33
C ALA A 211 7.80 -1.43 7.99
N LEU A 212 8.84 -1.10 7.22
CA LEU A 212 10.03 -0.38 7.71
C LEU A 212 9.67 0.97 8.34
N ALA A 213 8.81 1.74 7.67
CA ALA A 213 8.41 3.06 8.17
C ALA A 213 7.58 2.96 9.46
N ALA A 214 6.60 2.04 9.50
CA ALA A 214 5.78 1.79 10.69
C ALA A 214 6.63 1.32 11.86
N GLY A 215 7.52 0.36 11.64
CA GLY A 215 8.42 -0.16 12.67
C GLY A 215 9.29 0.92 13.29
N ARG A 216 9.87 1.80 12.47
CA ARG A 216 10.71 2.91 12.94
C ARG A 216 9.90 3.98 13.68
N VAL A 217 8.75 4.38 13.15
CA VAL A 217 7.89 5.41 13.76
C VAL A 217 7.34 4.95 15.10
N LEU A 218 6.90 3.69 15.19
CA LEU A 218 6.30 3.15 16.41
C LEU A 218 7.30 2.44 17.33
N ARG A 219 8.56 2.32 16.90
CA ARG A 219 9.64 1.63 17.64
C ARG A 219 9.25 0.21 18.09
N ARG A 220 8.63 -0.53 17.16
CA ARG A 220 8.15 -1.89 17.35
C ARG A 220 8.43 -2.71 16.10
N PRO A 221 8.71 -4.02 16.22
CA PRO A 221 8.87 -4.88 15.04
C PRO A 221 7.65 -4.81 14.11
N CYS A 222 7.90 -4.72 12.81
CA CYS A 222 6.88 -4.76 11.76
C CYS A 222 7.43 -5.56 10.58
N HIS A 223 7.26 -6.85 10.63
CA HIS A 223 7.72 -7.77 9.60
C HIS A 223 6.55 -8.30 8.77
N ARG A 224 5.37 -8.39 9.36
CA ARG A 224 4.19 -8.95 8.72
C ARG A 224 3.47 -7.92 7.86
N VAL A 225 3.19 -8.33 6.62
CA VAL A 225 2.39 -7.57 5.65
C VAL A 225 1.27 -8.45 5.10
N GLU A 226 0.12 -7.87 4.85
CA GLU A 226 -1.06 -8.58 4.36
C GLU A 226 -1.69 -7.85 3.19
N LEU A 227 -2.04 -8.62 2.14
CA LEU A 227 -2.92 -8.17 1.07
C LEU A 227 -4.30 -8.78 1.32
N HIS A 228 -5.28 -7.95 1.56
CA HIS A 228 -6.66 -8.35 1.72
C HIS A 228 -7.39 -8.18 0.40
N HIS A 229 -7.58 -9.27 -0.34
CA HIS A 229 -8.27 -9.27 -1.63
C HIS A 229 -9.78 -9.38 -1.41
N LEU A 230 -10.46 -8.23 -1.39
CA LEU A 230 -11.87 -8.13 -1.02
C LEU A 230 -12.80 -8.94 -1.94
N PRO A 231 -12.59 -8.97 -3.29
CA PRO A 231 -13.48 -9.73 -4.16
C PRO A 231 -13.52 -11.23 -3.91
N SER A 232 -12.44 -11.84 -3.39
CA SER A 232 -12.38 -13.27 -3.08
C SER A 232 -12.42 -13.58 -1.59
N GLY A 233 -12.32 -12.56 -0.72
CA GLY A 233 -12.18 -12.74 0.73
C GLY A 233 -10.83 -13.33 1.18
N GLN A 234 -9.86 -13.45 0.27
CA GLN A 234 -8.55 -14.01 0.61
C GLN A 234 -7.66 -13.00 1.34
N ILE A 235 -6.97 -13.47 2.36
CA ILE A 235 -5.91 -12.75 3.06
C ILE A 235 -4.59 -13.43 2.71
N LEU A 236 -3.69 -12.70 2.09
CA LEU A 236 -2.39 -13.18 1.64
C LEU A 236 -1.32 -12.52 2.49
N ALA A 237 -0.79 -13.26 3.44
CA ALA A 237 0.18 -12.79 4.40
C ALA A 237 1.61 -13.18 4.00
N TRP A 238 2.55 -12.32 4.35
CA TRP A 238 3.97 -12.57 4.25
C TRP A 238 4.69 -11.94 5.45
N SER A 239 5.60 -12.71 6.07
CA SER A 239 6.49 -12.20 7.11
C SER A 239 7.89 -12.02 6.55
N HIS A 240 8.35 -10.78 6.51
CA HIS A 240 9.70 -10.43 6.09
C HIS A 240 10.72 -10.76 7.18
N THR A 241 11.93 -11.16 6.78
CA THR A 241 13.09 -11.08 7.65
C THR A 241 13.75 -9.70 7.54
N ASP A 242 14.63 -9.34 8.46
CA ASP A 242 15.40 -8.10 8.40
C ASP A 242 16.20 -8.00 7.10
N GLU A 243 16.79 -9.13 6.62
CA GLU A 243 17.53 -9.17 5.37
C GLU A 243 16.60 -8.95 4.16
N SER A 244 15.38 -9.49 4.21
CA SER A 244 14.42 -9.27 3.12
C SER A 244 13.94 -7.83 3.07
N LEU A 245 13.70 -7.20 4.22
CA LEU A 245 13.38 -5.77 4.32
C LEU A 245 14.55 -4.90 3.82
N ALA A 246 15.77 -5.24 4.22
CA ALA A 246 16.99 -4.55 3.78
C ALA A 246 17.17 -4.64 2.24
N ARG A 247 16.90 -5.80 1.64
CA ARG A 247 16.94 -5.96 0.17
C ARG A 247 15.90 -5.07 -0.53
N GLN A 248 14.66 -5.01 0.00
CA GLN A 248 13.62 -4.14 -0.58
C GLN A 248 13.97 -2.66 -0.44
N LEU A 249 14.56 -2.28 0.69
CA LEU A 249 15.06 -0.93 0.91
C LEU A 249 16.18 -0.58 -0.07
N GLY A 250 17.19 -1.43 -0.22
CA GLY A 250 18.29 -1.22 -1.17
C GLY A 250 17.80 -1.12 -2.62
N ARG A 251 16.78 -1.91 -2.99
CA ARG A 251 16.12 -1.77 -4.30
C ARG A 251 15.45 -0.41 -4.45
N ALA A 252 14.72 0.06 -3.44
CA ALA A 252 14.08 1.38 -3.46
C ALA A 252 15.11 2.51 -3.56
N GLU A 253 16.23 2.41 -2.85
CA GLU A 253 17.33 3.38 -2.91
C GLU A 253 18.00 3.41 -4.29
N GLY A 254 18.21 2.26 -4.92
CA GLY A 254 18.73 2.18 -6.29
C GLY A 254 17.81 2.88 -7.29
N ILE A 255 16.50 2.60 -7.24
CA ILE A 255 15.50 3.26 -8.10
C ILE A 255 15.45 4.76 -7.83
N ALA A 256 15.50 5.14 -6.56
CA ALA A 256 15.48 6.56 -6.17
C ALA A 256 16.73 7.30 -6.65
N ALA A 257 17.89 6.67 -6.70
CA ALA A 257 19.11 7.23 -7.26
C ALA A 257 18.98 7.50 -8.77
N GLU A 258 18.39 6.56 -9.51
CA GLU A 258 18.07 6.76 -10.94
C GLU A 258 17.11 7.95 -11.11
N CYS A 259 16.01 7.98 -10.34
CA CYS A 259 15.07 9.10 -10.35
C CYS A 259 15.74 10.43 -10.02
N ALA A 260 16.60 10.47 -9.00
CA ALA A 260 17.29 11.69 -8.58
C ALA A 260 18.20 12.22 -9.70
N THR A 261 18.97 11.34 -10.34
CA THR A 261 19.83 11.70 -11.47
C THR A 261 19.02 12.27 -12.64
N ALA A 262 17.91 11.61 -12.99
CA ALA A 262 17.04 12.08 -14.06
C ALA A 262 16.37 13.43 -13.72
N ASP A 263 15.91 13.59 -12.48
CA ASP A 263 15.33 14.83 -11.96
C ASP A 263 16.34 16.01 -12.02
N GLU A 264 17.59 15.75 -11.68
CA GLU A 264 18.67 16.75 -11.72
C GLU A 264 18.97 17.18 -13.16
N GLN A 265 19.08 16.23 -14.09
CA GLN A 265 19.28 16.53 -15.51
C GLN A 265 18.12 17.37 -16.07
N TYR A 266 16.88 17.00 -15.75
CA TYR A 266 15.69 17.75 -16.18
C TYR A 266 15.70 19.18 -15.66
N ARG A 267 15.95 19.37 -14.35
CA ARG A 267 16.01 20.70 -13.72
C ARG A 267 17.21 21.52 -14.18
N GLY A 268 18.28 20.86 -14.59
CA GLY A 268 19.47 21.47 -15.16
C GLY A 268 19.28 22.01 -16.57
N GLY A 269 18.06 21.90 -17.14
CA GLY A 269 17.73 22.41 -18.46
C GLY A 269 17.99 21.41 -19.59
N LEU A 270 17.71 20.13 -19.35
CA LEU A 270 17.77 19.10 -20.40
C LEU A 270 16.91 19.54 -21.59
N PRO A 271 17.48 19.60 -22.82
CA PRO A 271 16.73 19.96 -24.02
C PRO A 271 15.61 18.96 -24.32
N ALA A 272 14.49 19.46 -24.86
CA ALA A 272 13.30 18.62 -25.09
C ALA A 272 13.51 17.47 -26.07
N ASP A 273 14.37 17.64 -27.07
CA ASP A 273 14.78 16.63 -28.03
C ASP A 273 15.62 15.49 -27.43
N ARG A 274 16.13 15.70 -26.20
CA ARG A 274 16.87 14.70 -25.42
C ARG A 274 16.08 14.07 -24.31
N TYR A 275 14.80 14.40 -24.14
CA TYR A 275 13.97 13.83 -23.07
C TYR A 275 13.92 12.29 -23.13
N ASP A 276 13.90 11.70 -24.32
CA ASP A 276 13.80 10.25 -24.48
C ASP A 276 15.10 9.50 -24.15
N GLU A 277 16.22 10.19 -24.09
CA GLU A 277 17.47 9.60 -23.61
C GLU A 277 17.43 9.37 -22.10
N VAL A 278 16.80 10.28 -21.35
CA VAL A 278 16.72 10.23 -19.89
C VAL A 278 15.41 9.61 -19.40
N PHE A 279 14.32 9.85 -20.14
CA PHE A 279 12.97 9.37 -19.82
C PHE A 279 12.38 8.52 -20.96
N PRO A 280 13.01 7.38 -21.31
CA PRO A 280 12.53 6.56 -22.40
C PRO A 280 11.14 6.00 -22.09
N PRO A 281 10.26 5.84 -23.11
CA PRO A 281 9.00 5.15 -22.92
C PRO A 281 9.26 3.66 -22.71
N ARG A 282 8.57 3.05 -21.75
CA ARG A 282 8.49 1.59 -21.63
C ARG A 282 7.19 1.13 -22.27
N LEU A 283 7.31 0.53 -23.45
CA LEU A 283 6.17 0.11 -24.25
C LEU A 283 5.64 -1.26 -23.81
N GLY A 284 4.32 -1.41 -23.79
CA GLY A 284 3.68 -2.66 -23.43
C GLY A 284 2.16 -2.53 -23.27
N PRO A 285 1.49 -3.60 -22.82
CA PRO A 285 0.04 -3.62 -22.62
C PRO A 285 -0.48 -2.50 -21.70
N GLY A 286 0.34 -2.09 -20.74
CA GLY A 286 0.04 -0.98 -19.82
C GLY A 286 -0.17 0.38 -20.50
N CYS A 287 0.34 0.56 -21.73
CA CYS A 287 0.11 1.77 -22.50
C CYS A 287 -1.37 2.02 -22.82
N GLY A 288 -2.18 0.94 -22.88
CA GLY A 288 -3.65 1.04 -23.06
C GLY A 288 -4.35 1.71 -21.89
N TRP A 289 -3.77 1.66 -20.70
CA TRP A 289 -4.29 2.22 -19.44
C TRP A 289 -3.59 3.52 -19.03
N CYS A 290 -2.68 4.05 -19.85
CA CYS A 290 -1.88 5.20 -19.49
C CYS A 290 -2.67 6.51 -19.57
N ASP A 291 -2.70 7.27 -18.48
CA ASP A 291 -3.34 8.59 -18.40
C ASP A 291 -2.81 9.58 -19.45
N TYR A 292 -1.54 9.40 -19.85
CA TYR A 292 -0.85 10.28 -20.80
C TYR A 292 -0.75 9.70 -22.21
N ARG A 293 -1.53 8.66 -22.52
CA ARG A 293 -1.48 7.97 -23.81
C ARG A 293 -1.54 8.93 -25.02
N ARG A 294 -2.41 9.95 -24.97
CA ARG A 294 -2.57 10.95 -26.03
C ARG A 294 -1.32 11.80 -26.29
N HIS A 295 -0.41 11.83 -25.32
CA HIS A 295 0.86 12.58 -25.40
C HIS A 295 2.07 11.66 -25.66
N CYS A 296 1.84 10.40 -26.02
CA CYS A 296 2.86 9.40 -26.29
C CYS A 296 2.51 8.63 -27.57
N PRO A 297 3.01 9.08 -28.74
CA PRO A 297 2.75 8.42 -30.03
C PRO A 297 3.13 6.94 -30.02
N GLU A 298 4.30 6.58 -29.47
CA GLU A 298 4.80 5.21 -29.39
C GLU A 298 3.91 4.35 -28.51
N GLY A 299 3.47 4.86 -27.35
CA GLY A 299 2.54 4.16 -26.47
C GLY A 299 1.16 4.00 -27.11
N THR A 300 0.75 4.96 -27.97
CA THR A 300 -0.47 4.87 -28.75
C THR A 300 -0.37 3.78 -29.81
N ALA A 301 0.78 3.64 -30.45
CA ALA A 301 1.02 2.58 -31.44
C ALA A 301 1.19 1.19 -30.80
N ALA A 302 1.76 1.11 -29.58
CA ALA A 302 2.13 -0.14 -28.94
C ALA A 302 0.95 -0.94 -28.35
N SER A 303 -0.23 -0.34 -28.16
CA SER A 303 -1.36 -1.05 -27.55
C SER A 303 -2.71 -0.44 -27.95
N THR A 304 -3.75 -1.28 -27.95
CA THR A 304 -5.13 -0.82 -28.14
C THR A 304 -5.57 0.08 -26.96
N PRO A 305 -6.25 1.21 -27.22
CA PRO A 305 -6.78 2.05 -26.16
C PRO A 305 -7.83 1.30 -25.34
N ARG A 306 -7.75 1.45 -24.03
CA ARG A 306 -8.77 1.00 -23.10
C ARG A 306 -9.72 2.14 -22.79
N ARG A 307 -10.99 1.80 -22.59
CA ARG A 307 -11.98 2.77 -22.12
C ARG A 307 -11.94 2.82 -20.58
N PRO A 308 -12.31 3.93 -19.97
CA PRO A 308 -12.25 4.09 -18.50
C PRO A 308 -12.97 3.00 -17.70
N TRP A 309 -13.95 2.36 -18.30
CA TRP A 309 -14.80 1.32 -17.71
C TRP A 309 -14.44 -0.11 -18.13
N ASP A 310 -13.38 -0.30 -18.94
CA ASP A 310 -12.94 -1.65 -19.29
C ASP A 310 -12.35 -2.35 -18.04
N GLY A 311 -12.66 -3.62 -17.86
CA GLY A 311 -12.15 -4.41 -16.73
C GLY A 311 -12.94 -4.29 -15.41
N LEU A 312 -14.10 -3.61 -15.42
CA LEU A 312 -15.02 -3.53 -14.27
C LEU A 312 -15.96 -4.74 -14.18
#